data_72a205a83b65c5aebb5897beb7278ce8
#
_entry.id   72a205a83b65c5aebb5897beb7278ce8
#
_cell.length_a   1.000
_cell.length_b   1.000
_cell.length_c   1.000
_cell.angle_alpha   90.00
_cell.angle_beta   90.00
_cell.angle_gamma   90.00
#
_symmetry.space_group_name_H-M   'P 1'
#
loop_
_entity.id
_entity.type
_entity.pdbx_description
1 polymer ?
#
loop_
_entity_poly.entity_id
_entity_poly.type
_entity_poly.pdbx_seq_one_letter_code
_entity_poly.pdbx_strand_id
1 'polypeptide(L)'
;KDDKNCRDAFSDWGSYAMTTTPLALKEFEKKYGYAMTSEDFVNAGLYTSTHNVPSKKYRAWMDFINEFVVSFGKKLIDIVHSYGKKAYVFYDDSWIGVEPYSKRFKEFGFDGLIKCVFNGFEARLCAGVDGVTHELRFHPYLFPTGLTGEPTFAPGGNPKLDASRYWVNVRRALLRKPVDRIGLGGYLHLVEPFPDFCDYIAQ
;
A
#
# COMPACT_ATOMS: atom_id res chain seq x y z
N LYS A 1 17.05 -8.30 8.94
CA LYS A 1 15.99 -9.08 9.61
C LYS A 1 16.45 -9.78 10.89
N ASP A 2 17.76 -9.97 11.04
CA ASP A 2 18.32 -10.64 12.24
C ASP A 2 18.77 -9.66 13.32
N ASP A 3 18.71 -8.37 13.03
CA ASP A 3 18.95 -7.33 14.01
C ASP A 3 17.79 -7.24 15.00
N LYS A 4 18.12 -7.25 16.30
CA LYS A 4 17.12 -7.23 17.36
C LYS A 4 16.24 -5.97 17.30
N ASN A 5 16.85 -4.82 17.08
CA ASN A 5 16.12 -3.56 17.01
C ASN A 5 15.14 -3.54 15.86
N CYS A 6 15.54 -4.12 14.72
CA CYS A 6 14.68 -4.25 13.57
C CYS A 6 13.49 -5.16 13.85
N ARG A 7 13.71 -6.31 14.49
CA ARG A 7 12.64 -7.25 14.86
C ARG A 7 11.67 -6.63 15.86
N ASP A 8 12.18 -5.95 16.86
CA ASP A 8 11.35 -5.33 17.90
C ASP A 8 10.47 -4.24 17.30
N ALA A 9 11.01 -3.40 16.44
CA ALA A 9 10.26 -2.38 15.73
C ALA A 9 9.18 -2.98 14.83
N PHE A 10 9.50 -4.02 14.08
CA PHE A 10 8.53 -4.70 13.22
C PHE A 10 7.42 -5.40 14.00
N SER A 11 7.74 -6.07 15.11
CA SER A 11 6.73 -6.74 15.92
C SER A 11 5.75 -5.75 16.54
N ASP A 12 6.21 -4.59 16.93
CA ASP A 12 5.38 -3.57 17.56
C ASP A 12 4.45 -2.89 16.55
N TRP A 13 4.92 -2.63 15.36
CA TRP A 13 4.12 -2.02 14.31
C TRP A 13 3.25 -2.99 13.53
N GLY A 14 3.64 -4.24 13.49
CA GLY A 14 3.04 -5.20 12.58
C GLY A 14 3.13 -4.75 11.12
N SER A 15 4.02 -3.82 10.81
CA SER A 15 4.13 -3.17 9.51
C SER A 15 5.46 -3.46 8.84
N TYR A 16 5.38 -3.96 7.63
CA TYR A 16 6.53 -4.14 6.76
C TYR A 16 7.01 -2.84 6.10
N ALA A 17 6.32 -1.75 6.32
CA ALA A 17 6.69 -0.46 5.74
C ALA A 17 7.77 0.26 6.54
N MET A 18 8.13 -0.23 7.73
CA MET A 18 9.16 0.37 8.56
C MET A 18 10.53 -0.21 8.27
N THR A 19 11.44 0.60 7.78
CA THR A 19 12.80 0.18 7.45
C THR A 19 13.78 0.61 8.55
N THR A 20 14.08 -0.30 9.46
CA THR A 20 15.02 -0.07 10.57
C THR A 20 16.32 -0.85 10.36
N THR A 21 16.86 -0.79 9.15
CA THR A 21 18.15 -1.42 8.87
C THR A 21 19.28 -0.66 9.54
N PRO A 22 20.43 -1.30 9.85
CA PRO A 22 21.59 -0.62 10.39
C PRO A 22 22.05 0.57 9.52
N LEU A 23 21.93 0.46 8.20
CA LEU A 23 22.25 1.55 7.28
C LEU A 23 21.29 2.73 7.46
N ALA A 24 19.99 2.49 7.52
CA ALA A 24 19.00 3.55 7.70
C ALA A 24 19.17 4.26 9.05
N LEU A 25 19.44 3.52 10.12
CA LEU A 25 19.71 4.07 11.44
C LEU A 25 20.97 4.96 11.43
N LYS A 26 22.02 4.53 10.76
CA LYS A 26 23.26 5.31 10.61
C LYS A 26 23.05 6.59 9.80
N GLU A 27 22.33 6.53 8.70
CA GLU A 27 22.02 7.72 7.89
C GLU A 27 21.10 8.69 8.64
N PHE A 28 20.17 8.17 9.44
CA PHE A 28 19.36 8.99 10.33
C PHE A 28 20.22 9.71 11.37
N GLU A 29 21.10 8.99 12.07
CA GLU A 29 22.02 9.56 13.05
C GLU A 29 22.90 10.65 12.44
N LYS A 30 23.45 10.40 11.25
CA LYS A 30 24.24 11.37 10.51
C LYS A 30 23.43 12.65 10.20
N LYS A 31 22.17 12.51 9.85
CA LYS A 31 21.31 13.65 9.50
C LYS A 31 20.84 14.45 10.71
N TYR A 32 20.46 13.78 11.77
CA TYR A 32 19.82 14.41 12.94
C TYR A 32 20.76 14.60 14.15
N GLY A 33 21.95 14.00 14.13
CA GLY A 33 22.96 14.15 15.18
C GLY A 33 22.69 13.31 16.46
N TYR A 34 21.78 12.35 16.39
CA TYR A 34 21.50 11.42 17.48
C TYR A 34 21.00 10.07 16.94
N ALA A 35 21.30 9.00 17.68
CA ALA A 35 20.88 7.65 17.32
C ALA A 35 19.44 7.36 17.79
N MET A 36 18.79 6.45 17.06
CA MET A 36 17.55 5.80 17.47
C MET A 36 17.85 4.47 18.16
N THR A 37 17.08 4.15 19.16
CA THR A 37 17.10 2.87 19.88
C THR A 37 15.77 2.13 19.69
N SER A 38 15.72 0.83 20.02
CA SER A 38 14.45 0.07 19.99
C SER A 38 13.37 0.73 20.86
N GLU A 39 13.74 1.32 21.98
CA GLU A 39 12.78 2.02 22.85
C GLU A 39 12.16 3.25 22.19
N ASP A 40 12.91 3.98 21.39
CA ASP A 40 12.37 5.12 20.66
C ASP A 40 11.25 4.71 19.71
N PHE A 41 11.28 3.48 19.19
CA PHE A 41 10.23 2.94 18.34
C PHE A 41 9.05 2.37 19.12
N VAL A 42 9.30 1.73 20.24
CA VAL A 42 8.28 1.02 21.03
C VAL A 42 7.64 1.94 22.06
N ASN A 43 8.43 2.50 22.96
CA ASN A 43 7.93 3.26 24.11
C ASN A 43 7.68 4.73 23.78
N ALA A 44 8.58 5.36 23.08
CA ALA A 44 8.48 6.77 22.75
C ALA A 44 7.57 7.04 21.54
N GLY A 45 7.34 6.07 20.70
CA GLY A 45 6.37 6.15 19.61
C GLY A 45 4.94 6.20 20.13
N LEU A 46 4.60 5.33 21.05
CA LEU A 46 3.30 5.24 21.72
C LEU A 46 2.09 5.34 20.78
N TYR A 47 2.31 5.05 19.53
CA TYR A 47 1.31 5.17 18.47
C TYR A 47 0.26 4.06 18.53
N THR A 48 0.48 3.04 19.36
CA THR A 48 -0.51 2.02 19.67
C THR A 48 -1.69 2.58 20.47
N SER A 49 -1.56 3.78 21.00
CA SER A 49 -2.64 4.49 21.65
C SER A 49 -3.02 5.76 20.89
N THR A 50 -4.27 5.87 20.51
CA THR A 50 -4.82 7.06 19.84
C THR A 50 -4.73 8.34 20.66
N HIS A 51 -4.43 8.23 21.94
CA HIS A 51 -4.35 9.35 22.89
C HIS A 51 -2.93 9.83 23.14
N ASN A 52 -1.93 9.12 22.68
CA ASN A 52 -0.54 9.47 22.91
C ASN A 52 0.05 10.25 21.73
N VAL A 53 0.78 11.31 22.06
CA VAL A 53 1.50 12.11 21.09
C VAL A 53 2.87 11.46 20.84
N PRO A 54 3.23 11.13 19.60
CA PRO A 54 4.53 10.56 19.30
C PRO A 54 5.68 11.46 19.78
N SER A 55 6.77 10.86 20.23
CA SER A 55 7.96 11.61 20.65
C SER A 55 8.56 12.43 19.53
N LYS A 56 9.36 13.43 19.87
CA LYS A 56 10.09 14.24 18.88
C LYS A 56 11.04 13.38 18.04
N LYS A 57 11.72 12.40 18.65
CA LYS A 57 12.61 11.47 17.95
C LYS A 57 11.85 10.60 16.96
N TYR A 58 10.72 10.04 17.38
CA TYR A 58 9.88 9.23 16.52
C TYR A 58 9.33 10.03 15.33
N ARG A 59 8.89 11.25 15.55
CA ARG A 59 8.44 12.14 14.46
C ARG A 59 9.56 12.46 13.47
N ALA A 60 10.77 12.72 13.98
CA ALA A 60 11.94 12.94 13.12
C ALA A 60 12.28 11.69 12.30
N TRP A 61 12.15 10.50 12.89
CA TRP A 61 12.30 9.23 12.17
C TRP A 61 11.26 9.09 11.05
N MET A 62 10.00 9.38 11.34
CA MET A 62 8.93 9.34 10.33
C MET A 62 9.18 10.32 9.18
N ASP A 63 9.64 11.53 9.49
CA ASP A 63 10.03 12.50 8.47
C ASP A 63 11.20 12.01 7.62
N PHE A 64 12.19 11.37 8.24
CA PHE A 64 13.33 10.78 7.54
C PHE A 64 12.90 9.68 6.57
N ILE A 65 12.07 8.75 7.03
CA ILE A 65 11.56 7.65 6.19
C ILE A 65 10.69 8.19 5.06
N ASN A 66 9.81 9.14 5.34
CA ASN A 66 8.97 9.79 4.32
C ASN A 66 9.80 10.43 3.22
N GLU A 67 10.82 11.19 3.61
CA GLU A 67 11.72 11.85 2.67
C GLU A 67 12.48 10.83 1.83
N PHE A 68 12.95 9.74 2.47
CA PHE A 68 13.63 8.66 1.76
C PHE A 68 12.69 8.00 0.73
N VAL A 69 11.49 7.62 1.14
CA VAL A 69 10.51 6.94 0.27
C VAL A 69 10.16 7.84 -0.92
N VAL A 70 9.83 9.11 -0.68
CA VAL A 70 9.48 10.05 -1.74
C VAL A 70 10.65 10.29 -2.69
N SER A 71 11.84 10.56 -2.16
CA SER A 71 13.02 10.85 -2.99
C SER A 71 13.45 9.64 -3.83
N PHE A 72 13.37 8.44 -3.27
CA PHE A 72 13.68 7.21 -3.99
C PHE A 72 12.61 6.90 -5.05
N GLY A 73 11.35 6.95 -4.68
CA GLY A 73 10.24 6.73 -5.62
C GLY A 73 10.25 7.73 -6.77
N LYS A 74 10.49 9.01 -6.47
CA LYS A 74 10.63 10.04 -7.51
C LYS A 74 11.76 9.74 -8.50
N LYS A 75 12.93 9.28 -8.04
CA LYS A 75 14.01 8.90 -8.94
C LYS A 75 13.60 7.79 -9.91
N LEU A 76 12.86 6.79 -9.44
CA LEU A 76 12.35 5.72 -10.30
C LEU A 76 11.35 6.26 -11.33
N ILE A 77 10.47 7.14 -10.90
CA ILE A 77 9.47 7.77 -11.79
C ILE A 77 10.16 8.65 -12.84
N ASP A 78 11.13 9.46 -12.43
CA ASP A 78 11.93 10.30 -13.34
C ASP A 78 12.65 9.46 -14.42
N ILE A 79 13.15 8.27 -14.07
CA ILE A 79 13.71 7.33 -15.04
C ILE A 79 12.63 6.88 -16.04
N VAL A 80 11.45 6.49 -15.59
CA VAL A 80 10.34 6.10 -16.47
C VAL A 80 9.98 7.24 -17.42
N HIS A 81 9.87 8.45 -16.89
CA HIS A 81 9.57 9.66 -17.66
C HIS A 81 10.66 9.99 -18.69
N SER A 82 11.95 9.75 -18.38
CA SER A 82 13.04 9.98 -19.32
C SER A 82 12.93 9.13 -20.60
N TYR A 83 12.19 8.02 -20.54
CA TYR A 83 11.86 7.18 -21.70
C TYR A 83 10.53 7.56 -22.36
N GLY A 84 9.92 8.68 -22.01
CA GLY A 84 8.62 9.12 -22.54
C GLY A 84 7.46 8.20 -22.12
N LYS A 85 7.60 7.46 -21.03
CA LYS A 85 6.58 6.53 -20.52
C LYS A 85 5.88 7.10 -19.29
N LYS A 86 4.66 6.64 -19.05
CA LYS A 86 3.89 6.99 -17.85
C LYS A 86 4.22 6.03 -16.72
N ALA A 87 4.31 6.58 -15.52
CA ALA A 87 4.56 5.84 -14.30
C ALA A 87 3.25 5.65 -13.51
N TYR A 88 2.87 4.42 -13.28
CA TYR A 88 1.73 4.05 -12.45
C TYR A 88 2.24 3.42 -11.15
N VAL A 89 1.74 3.90 -10.03
CA VAL A 89 2.12 3.38 -8.71
C VAL A 89 0.98 2.60 -8.08
N PHE A 90 1.35 1.53 -7.39
CA PHE A 90 0.41 0.71 -6.68
C PHE A 90 0.33 1.21 -5.23
N TYR A 91 -0.85 1.64 -4.81
CA TYR A 91 -1.16 1.96 -3.43
C TYR A 91 -1.95 0.80 -2.85
N ASP A 92 -1.22 -0.08 -2.22
CA ASP A 92 -1.77 -1.28 -1.60
C ASP A 92 -1.58 -1.09 -0.11
N ASP A 93 -1.33 -1.13 0.76
CA ASP A 93 -1.13 -0.82 2.17
C ASP A 93 -0.64 0.62 2.43
N SER A 94 -0.70 1.01 3.65
CA SER A 94 -0.20 2.31 4.09
C SER A 94 1.30 2.44 3.84
N TRP A 95 1.69 3.36 2.99
CA TRP A 95 3.08 3.75 2.84
C TRP A 95 3.40 4.71 3.99
N ILE A 96 4.08 4.23 4.98
CA ILE A 96 4.29 4.92 6.25
C ILE A 96 4.49 6.43 6.07
N GLY A 97 3.50 7.18 6.55
CA GLY A 97 3.48 8.63 6.56
C GLY A 97 3.46 9.30 5.18
N VAL A 98 3.32 8.55 4.09
CA VAL A 98 3.17 9.07 2.73
C VAL A 98 1.78 8.68 2.22
N GLU A 99 0.77 9.02 2.96
CA GLU A 99 -0.62 8.79 2.59
C GLU A 99 -1.09 9.78 1.51
N PRO A 100 -2.13 9.42 0.74
CA PRO A 100 -2.62 10.23 -0.37
C PRO A 100 -3.03 11.66 0.00
N TYR A 101 -3.42 11.90 1.23
CA TYR A 101 -3.73 13.25 1.73
C TYR A 101 -2.48 14.06 2.13
N SER A 102 -1.32 13.42 2.20
CA SER A 102 -0.05 14.08 2.49
C SER A 102 0.38 14.96 1.32
N LYS A 103 0.92 16.14 1.63
CA LYS A 103 1.52 17.01 0.60
C LYS A 103 2.66 16.31 -0.14
N ARG A 104 3.44 15.50 0.57
CA ARG A 104 4.57 14.74 0.01
C ARG A 104 4.14 13.67 -1.01
N PHE A 105 2.90 13.18 -0.93
CA PHE A 105 2.40 12.19 -1.89
C PHE A 105 2.43 12.72 -3.32
N LYS A 106 2.16 14.01 -3.52
CA LYS A 106 2.21 14.65 -4.83
C LYS A 106 3.62 14.85 -5.36
N GLU A 107 4.63 14.86 -4.48
CA GLU A 107 6.04 15.04 -4.86
C GLU A 107 6.60 13.84 -5.66
N PHE A 108 5.96 12.68 -5.61
CA PHE A 108 6.36 11.52 -6.42
C PHE A 108 6.29 11.81 -7.92
N GLY A 109 5.29 12.54 -8.38
CA GLY A 109 5.15 12.88 -9.79
C GLY A 109 4.63 11.75 -10.68
N PHE A 110 3.98 10.73 -10.14
CA PHE A 110 3.40 9.64 -10.92
C PHE A 110 2.18 10.10 -11.74
N ASP A 111 1.86 9.35 -12.82
CA ASP A 111 0.75 9.66 -13.72
C ASP A 111 -0.52 8.92 -13.37
N GLY A 112 -0.42 7.82 -12.67
CA GLY A 112 -1.56 7.00 -12.30
C GLY A 112 -1.39 6.32 -10.94
N LEU A 113 -2.52 6.09 -10.30
CA LEU A 113 -2.62 5.51 -8.97
C LEU A 113 -3.55 4.30 -9.01
N ILE A 114 -2.97 3.14 -8.77
CA ILE A 114 -3.67 1.85 -8.72
C ILE A 114 -3.95 1.53 -7.25
N LYS A 115 -5.19 1.18 -6.95
CA LYS A 115 -5.65 0.87 -5.59
C LYS A 115 -6.19 -0.55 -5.52
N CYS A 116 -5.82 -1.26 -4.47
CA CYS A 116 -6.51 -2.48 -4.10
C CYS A 116 -7.83 -2.16 -3.40
N VAL A 117 -8.90 -2.82 -3.78
CA VAL A 117 -10.22 -2.56 -3.23
C VAL A 117 -10.67 -3.72 -2.35
N PHE A 118 -10.17 -3.75 -1.13
CA PHE A 118 -10.67 -4.70 -0.13
C PHE A 118 -11.97 -4.20 0.53
N ASN A 119 -12.04 -2.89 0.81
CA ASN A 119 -13.16 -2.32 1.56
C ASN A 119 -13.57 -0.91 1.09
N GLY A 120 -13.00 -0.39 0.04
CA GLY A 120 -13.25 0.96 -0.47
C GLY A 120 -12.58 2.08 0.35
N PHE A 121 -11.82 1.75 1.37
CA PHE A 121 -11.12 2.74 2.19
C PHE A 121 -10.00 3.42 1.39
N GLU A 122 -9.17 2.64 0.72
CA GLU A 122 -8.09 3.11 -0.16
C GLU A 122 -8.62 4.00 -1.29
N ALA A 123 -9.76 3.62 -1.87
CA ALA A 123 -10.40 4.45 -2.88
C ALA A 123 -10.79 5.84 -2.34
N ARG A 124 -11.25 5.90 -1.09
CA ARG A 124 -11.58 7.18 -0.43
C ARG A 124 -10.33 7.99 -0.11
N LEU A 125 -9.28 7.37 0.42
CA LEU A 125 -8.02 8.04 0.70
C LEU A 125 -7.43 8.68 -0.55
N CYS A 126 -7.48 7.94 -1.67
CA CYS A 126 -6.93 8.40 -2.94
C CYS A 126 -7.85 9.38 -3.68
N ALA A 127 -9.09 9.54 -3.26
CA ALA A 127 -10.07 10.38 -3.95
C ALA A 127 -9.65 11.85 -4.10
N GLY A 128 -8.83 12.35 -3.17
CA GLY A 128 -8.33 13.72 -3.18
C GLY A 128 -7.04 13.93 -3.99
N VAL A 129 -6.51 12.90 -4.63
CA VAL A 129 -5.31 13.04 -5.48
C VAL A 129 -5.76 13.44 -6.88
N ASP A 130 -5.54 14.69 -7.24
CA ASP A 130 -5.94 15.25 -8.54
C ASP A 130 -4.81 15.13 -9.57
N GLY A 131 -5.20 15.16 -10.86
CA GLY A 131 -4.26 15.21 -11.99
C GLY A 131 -3.63 13.86 -12.35
N VAL A 132 -4.10 12.76 -11.78
CA VAL A 132 -3.61 11.42 -12.07
C VAL A 132 -4.74 10.50 -12.53
N THR A 133 -4.39 9.47 -13.31
CA THR A 133 -5.33 8.40 -13.67
C THR A 133 -5.61 7.54 -12.43
N HIS A 134 -6.87 7.34 -12.09
CA HIS A 134 -7.31 6.49 -11.00
C HIS A 134 -7.74 5.12 -11.51
N GLU A 135 -7.08 4.08 -11.03
CA GLU A 135 -7.44 2.69 -11.31
C GLU A 135 -7.83 1.96 -10.03
N LEU A 136 -8.97 1.27 -10.04
CA LEU A 136 -9.30 0.29 -9.01
C LEU A 136 -8.88 -1.09 -9.48
N ARG A 137 -8.16 -1.82 -8.64
CA ARG A 137 -7.80 -3.19 -8.92
C ARG A 137 -8.87 -4.13 -8.34
N PHE A 138 -9.52 -4.85 -9.22
CA PHE A 138 -10.42 -5.92 -8.85
C PHE A 138 -9.61 -7.21 -8.60
N HIS A 139 -9.56 -7.63 -7.36
CA HIS A 139 -8.85 -8.84 -6.94
C HIS A 139 -9.87 -9.85 -6.38
N PRO A 140 -10.43 -10.74 -7.20
CA PRO A 140 -11.37 -11.76 -6.73
C PRO A 140 -10.66 -12.86 -5.94
N TYR A 141 -9.37 -12.94 -6.01
CA TYR A 141 -8.53 -13.93 -5.35
C TYR A 141 -7.48 -13.26 -4.48
N LEU A 142 -7.73 -13.25 -3.21
CA LEU A 142 -6.78 -12.79 -2.21
C LEU A 142 -5.88 -13.94 -1.79
N PHE A 143 -4.67 -13.96 -2.23
CA PHE A 143 -3.48 -14.59 -1.71
C PHE A 143 -3.60 -15.83 -0.81
N PRO A 144 -3.77 -16.89 -1.21
CA PRO A 144 -4.56 -17.64 -2.18
C PRO A 144 -5.96 -17.99 -1.68
N THR A 145 -6.49 -17.26 -0.71
CA THR A 145 -7.79 -17.50 -0.11
C THR A 145 -8.86 -16.53 -0.63
N GLY A 146 -10.08 -17.00 -0.77
CA GLY A 146 -11.24 -16.16 -1.07
C GLY A 146 -11.75 -15.39 0.15
N LEU A 147 -12.84 -14.66 -0.03
CA LEU A 147 -13.47 -13.87 1.03
C LEU A 147 -13.98 -14.69 2.22
N THR A 148 -14.16 -15.98 2.03
CA THR A 148 -14.59 -16.92 3.08
C THR A 148 -13.43 -17.55 3.85
N GLY A 149 -12.19 -17.24 3.47
CA GLY A 149 -11.00 -17.88 4.00
C GLY A 149 -10.59 -19.17 3.28
N GLU A 150 -11.43 -19.68 2.37
CA GLU A 150 -11.14 -20.84 1.55
C GLU A 150 -10.38 -20.46 0.28
N PRO A 151 -9.55 -21.35 -0.28
CA PRO A 151 -8.85 -21.07 -1.54
C PRO A 151 -9.84 -20.80 -2.67
N THR A 152 -9.73 -19.62 -3.28
CA THR A 152 -10.65 -19.20 -4.34
C THR A 152 -10.51 -20.08 -5.60
N PHE A 153 -9.27 -20.27 -6.07
CA PHE A 153 -8.98 -21.02 -7.29
C PHE A 153 -8.39 -22.41 -6.98
N ALA A 154 -9.10 -23.18 -6.18
CA ALA A 154 -8.74 -24.55 -5.84
C ALA A 154 -9.95 -25.50 -6.05
N PRO A 155 -9.74 -26.79 -6.10
CA PRO A 155 -10.85 -27.74 -6.13
C PRO A 155 -11.80 -27.50 -4.96
N GLY A 156 -13.09 -27.29 -5.28
CA GLY A 156 -14.13 -26.91 -4.29
C GLY A 156 -14.26 -25.41 -4.01
N GLY A 157 -13.37 -24.56 -4.53
CA GLY A 157 -13.51 -23.10 -4.48
C GLY A 157 -14.61 -22.60 -5.43
N ASN A 158 -15.07 -21.38 -5.19
CA ASN A 158 -16.09 -20.75 -6.04
C ASN A 158 -15.68 -19.33 -6.44
N PRO A 159 -14.78 -19.19 -7.45
CA PRO A 159 -14.26 -17.90 -7.87
C PRO A 159 -15.33 -16.92 -8.33
N LYS A 160 -16.39 -17.41 -8.97
CA LYS A 160 -17.52 -16.59 -9.41
C LYS A 160 -18.24 -15.95 -8.21
N LEU A 161 -18.49 -16.72 -7.15
CA LEU A 161 -19.11 -16.20 -5.93
C LEU A 161 -18.21 -15.17 -5.25
N ASP A 162 -16.92 -15.47 -5.14
CA ASP A 162 -15.96 -14.54 -4.55
C ASP A 162 -15.88 -13.24 -5.36
N ALA A 163 -15.84 -13.32 -6.68
CA ALA A 163 -15.90 -12.16 -7.57
C ALA A 163 -17.16 -11.34 -7.34
N SER A 164 -18.31 -11.97 -7.23
CA SER A 164 -19.58 -11.27 -7.00
C SER A 164 -19.62 -10.51 -5.69
N ARG A 165 -19.03 -11.06 -4.64
CA ARG A 165 -18.90 -10.40 -3.33
C ARG A 165 -17.92 -9.23 -3.37
N TYR A 166 -16.78 -9.41 -4.05
CA TYR A 166 -15.83 -8.32 -4.26
C TYR A 166 -16.43 -7.17 -5.06
N TRP A 167 -17.24 -7.48 -6.06
CA TRP A 167 -17.90 -6.48 -6.88
C TRP A 167 -18.75 -5.50 -6.05
N VAL A 168 -19.33 -5.94 -4.96
CA VAL A 168 -20.05 -5.06 -4.03
C VAL A 168 -19.11 -3.99 -3.46
N ASN A 169 -17.88 -4.34 -3.11
CA ASN A 169 -16.90 -3.38 -2.59
C ASN A 169 -16.45 -2.40 -3.67
N VAL A 170 -16.20 -2.88 -4.89
CA VAL A 170 -15.88 -2.03 -6.04
C VAL A 170 -16.98 -1.02 -6.29
N ARG A 171 -18.24 -1.46 -6.35
CA ARG A 171 -19.41 -0.57 -6.52
C ARG A 171 -19.51 0.49 -5.43
N ARG A 172 -19.30 0.13 -4.18
CA ARG A 172 -19.27 1.08 -3.07
C ARG A 172 -18.15 2.10 -3.20
N ALA A 173 -17.01 1.69 -3.70
CA ALA A 173 -15.89 2.59 -3.96
C ALA A 173 -16.23 3.59 -5.09
N LEU A 174 -16.81 3.09 -6.18
CA LEU A 174 -17.23 3.92 -7.33
C LEU A 174 -18.28 4.97 -6.97
N LEU A 175 -19.18 4.66 -6.02
CA LEU A 175 -20.16 5.64 -5.50
C LEU A 175 -19.48 6.81 -4.75
N ARG A 176 -18.25 6.63 -4.31
CA ARG A 176 -17.49 7.68 -3.59
C ARG A 176 -16.74 8.59 -4.54
N LYS A 177 -16.09 8.00 -5.51
CA LYS A 177 -15.41 8.71 -6.59
C LYS A 177 -15.39 7.81 -7.84
N PRO A 178 -15.81 8.31 -8.99
CA PRO A 178 -15.58 7.64 -10.26
C PRO A 178 -14.08 7.41 -10.48
N VAL A 179 -13.75 6.34 -11.16
CA VAL A 179 -12.38 5.99 -11.54
C VAL A 179 -12.28 5.90 -13.05
N ASP A 180 -11.06 6.07 -13.55
CA ASP A 180 -10.81 6.04 -15.00
C ASP A 180 -10.71 4.61 -15.52
N ARG A 181 -10.33 3.67 -14.64
CA ARG A 181 -10.10 2.27 -15.00
C ARG A 181 -10.48 1.32 -13.88
N ILE A 182 -10.84 0.11 -14.28
CA ILE A 182 -10.95 -1.06 -13.39
C ILE A 182 -10.02 -2.12 -13.97
N GLY A 183 -8.99 -2.52 -13.22
CA GLY A 183 -8.04 -3.54 -13.60
C GLY A 183 -8.37 -4.87 -12.94
N LEU A 184 -8.29 -5.96 -13.70
CA LEU A 184 -8.30 -7.32 -13.15
C LEU A 184 -6.90 -7.66 -12.65
N GLY A 185 -6.76 -7.88 -11.35
CA GLY A 185 -5.50 -8.24 -10.72
C GLY A 185 -5.34 -9.73 -10.49
N GLY A 186 -4.09 -10.18 -10.31
CA GLY A 186 -3.72 -11.50 -9.84
C GLY A 186 -3.08 -12.42 -10.88
N TYR A 187 -3.07 -13.71 -10.59
CA TYR A 187 -2.36 -14.72 -11.37
C TYR A 187 -3.31 -15.32 -12.42
N LEU A 188 -3.25 -14.84 -13.65
CA LEU A 188 -4.19 -15.24 -14.72
C LEU A 188 -4.20 -16.75 -14.99
N HIS A 189 -3.07 -17.44 -14.79
CA HIS A 189 -3.01 -18.89 -14.95
C HIS A 189 -3.90 -19.67 -13.96
N LEU A 190 -4.30 -19.06 -12.86
CA LEU A 190 -5.20 -19.68 -11.89
C LEU A 190 -6.66 -19.68 -12.34
N VAL A 191 -7.04 -18.80 -13.29
CA VAL A 191 -8.44 -18.66 -13.72
C VAL A 191 -8.82 -19.63 -14.83
N GLU A 192 -7.84 -20.18 -15.54
CA GLU A 192 -8.06 -21.07 -16.68
C GLU A 192 -9.01 -22.26 -16.38
N PRO A 193 -8.94 -22.94 -15.23
CA PRO A 193 -9.88 -24.02 -14.89
C PRO A 193 -11.29 -23.55 -14.50
N PHE A 194 -11.54 -22.24 -14.49
CA PHE A 194 -12.79 -21.67 -14.00
C PHE A 194 -13.48 -20.76 -15.05
N PRO A 195 -14.02 -21.31 -16.13
CA PRO A 195 -14.64 -20.53 -17.20
C PRO A 195 -15.80 -19.64 -16.68
N ASP A 196 -16.59 -20.11 -15.75
CA ASP A 196 -17.70 -19.34 -15.16
C ASP A 196 -17.25 -18.03 -14.50
N PHE A 197 -16.03 -18.01 -13.96
CA PHE A 197 -15.43 -16.79 -13.46
C PHE A 197 -15.12 -15.82 -14.61
N CYS A 198 -14.53 -16.30 -15.68
CA CYS A 198 -14.22 -15.49 -16.85
C CYS A 198 -15.50 -14.91 -17.47
N ASP A 199 -16.54 -15.72 -17.61
CA ASP A 199 -17.84 -15.28 -18.13
C ASP A 199 -18.48 -14.21 -17.24
N TYR A 200 -18.38 -14.36 -15.93
CA TYR A 200 -18.89 -13.36 -14.97
C TYR A 200 -18.13 -12.02 -15.07
N ILE A 201 -16.81 -12.07 -15.26
CA ILE A 201 -16.02 -10.83 -15.37
C ILE A 201 -16.25 -10.12 -16.71
N ALA A 202 -16.60 -10.87 -17.77
CA ALA A 202 -16.87 -10.31 -19.10
C ALA A 202 -18.24 -9.60 -19.21
N GLN A 203 -19.16 -9.81 -18.29
CA GLN A 203 -20.49 -9.18 -18.23
C GLN A 203 -20.44 -7.79 -17.55
#